data_09e936cdc5dc1fa6901acd87a18f1761
#
_entry.id   09e936cdc5dc1fa6901acd87a18f1761
#
_cell.length_a   1.000
_cell.length_b   1.000
_cell.length_c   1.000
_cell.angle_alpha   90.00
_cell.angle_beta   90.00
_cell.angle_gamma   90.00
#
_symmetry.space_group_name_H-M   'P 1'
#
loop_
_entity.id
_entity.type
_entity.pdbx_description
1 polymer ?
#
loop_
_entity_poly.entity_id
_entity_poly.type
_entity_poly.pdbx_seq_one_letter_code
_entity_poly.pdbx_strand_id
1 'polypeptide(L)'
;MDTVYLDTETTGLHESDEIVELTIIDDNEKVLIDTLLKPINHTKWPKAQNVHGISPMDVRNAPTQKQISDKIREVVKDTRVVIYNAPYDSQYLPELEEATEVRCAMREFAEWNKSKWLNLTNATKIVGYEWEGAHRALADTLALRAVWKHIQKK
;
A
#
# COMPACT_ATOMS: atom_id res chain seq x y z
N MET A 1 -8.23 -18.68 -4.27
CA MET A 1 -7.35 -17.54 -4.63
C MET A 1 -6.83 -16.92 -3.35
N ASP A 2 -5.54 -16.73 -3.29
CA ASP A 2 -4.92 -16.11 -2.11
C ASP A 2 -5.18 -14.61 -2.10
N THR A 3 -5.23 -14.02 -0.91
CA THR A 3 -5.37 -12.58 -0.73
C THR A 3 -4.06 -12.02 -0.20
N VAL A 4 -3.60 -10.94 -0.81
CA VAL A 4 -2.44 -10.18 -0.34
C VAL A 4 -2.86 -8.72 -0.13
N TYR A 5 -2.13 -8.03 0.73
CA TYR A 5 -2.39 -6.64 1.10
C TYR A 5 -1.19 -5.80 0.72
N LEU A 6 -1.43 -4.67 0.10
CA LEU A 6 -0.38 -3.84 -0.47
C LEU A 6 -0.56 -2.38 -0.06
N ASP A 7 0.52 -1.73 0.29
CA ASP A 7 0.56 -0.30 0.53
C ASP A 7 1.87 0.29 0.00
N THR A 8 1.82 1.57 -0.33
CA THR A 8 2.97 2.31 -0.84
C THR A 8 3.12 3.64 -0.12
N GLU A 9 4.35 4.16 -0.10
CA GLU A 9 4.64 5.55 0.13
C GLU A 9 5.27 6.12 -1.14
N THR A 10 4.99 7.38 -1.47
CA THR A 10 5.37 7.96 -2.75
C THR A 10 6.03 9.32 -2.59
N THR A 11 6.53 9.85 -3.71
CA THR A 11 7.09 11.21 -3.76
C THR A 11 6.02 12.29 -3.78
N GLY A 12 4.75 11.95 -4.01
CA GLY A 12 3.66 12.92 -4.08
C GLY A 12 2.35 12.30 -4.56
N LEU A 13 1.41 13.14 -4.95
CA LEU A 13 0.04 12.73 -5.29
C LEU A 13 -0.26 12.71 -6.79
N HIS A 14 0.70 13.12 -7.64
CA HIS A 14 0.49 13.19 -9.09
C HIS A 14 0.83 11.87 -9.76
N GLU A 15 0.27 11.67 -10.95
CA GLU A 15 0.56 10.48 -11.77
C GLU A 15 2.04 10.37 -12.15
N SER A 16 2.77 11.48 -12.18
CA SER A 16 4.20 11.51 -12.47
C SER A 16 5.08 11.18 -11.27
N ASP A 17 4.49 11.04 -10.09
CA ASP A 17 5.23 10.70 -8.89
C ASP A 17 5.65 9.23 -8.88
N GLU A 18 6.49 8.86 -7.93
CA GLU A 18 7.10 7.53 -7.89
C GLU A 18 7.00 6.94 -6.49
N ILE A 19 7.05 5.61 -6.41
CA ILE A 19 7.03 4.89 -5.13
C ILE A 19 8.41 4.99 -4.47
N VAL A 20 8.44 5.27 -3.17
CA VAL A 20 9.66 5.24 -2.33
C VAL A 20 9.64 4.12 -1.30
N GLU A 21 8.48 3.51 -1.04
CA GLU A 21 8.37 2.34 -0.17
C GLU A 21 7.22 1.47 -0.63
N LEU A 22 7.44 0.15 -0.65
CA LEU A 22 6.42 -0.83 -1.03
C LEU A 22 6.40 -1.96 -0.03
N THR A 23 5.22 -2.29 0.47
CA THR A 23 5.00 -3.45 1.34
C THR A 23 3.86 -4.29 0.80
N ILE A 24 4.08 -5.62 0.76
CA ILE A 24 3.04 -6.61 0.45
C ILE A 24 3.13 -7.69 1.50
N ILE A 25 1.99 -8.00 2.14
CA ILE A 25 1.89 -9.09 3.11
C ILE A 25 0.81 -10.07 2.67
N ASP A 26 0.89 -11.31 3.15
CA ASP A 26 -0.17 -12.28 2.89
C ASP A 26 -1.26 -12.22 3.98
N ASP A 27 -2.25 -13.10 3.87
CA ASP A 27 -3.39 -13.11 4.79
C ASP A 27 -3.01 -13.57 6.21
N ASN A 28 -1.84 -14.15 6.39
CA ASN A 28 -1.29 -14.56 7.68
C ASN A 28 -0.26 -13.58 8.23
N GLU A 29 -0.21 -12.36 7.69
CA GLU A 29 0.74 -11.31 8.06
C GLU A 29 2.19 -11.61 7.72
N LYS A 30 2.45 -12.62 6.89
CA LYS A 30 3.80 -12.87 6.39
C LYS A 30 4.20 -11.78 5.40
N VAL A 31 5.36 -11.19 5.62
CA VAL A 31 5.89 -10.15 4.74
C VAL A 31 6.45 -10.80 3.48
N LEU A 32 5.88 -10.46 2.33
CA LEU A 32 6.33 -10.96 1.03
C LEU A 32 7.29 -9.97 0.37
N ILE A 33 7.02 -8.69 0.49
CA ILE A 33 7.90 -7.59 0.09
C ILE A 33 7.78 -6.50 1.16
N ASP A 34 8.91 -5.96 1.59
CA ASP A 34 8.96 -4.76 2.43
C ASP A 34 10.28 -4.06 2.12
N THR A 35 10.23 -3.03 1.29
CA THR A 35 11.45 -2.40 0.80
C THR A 35 11.25 -0.93 0.48
N LEU A 36 12.31 -0.16 0.70
CA LEU A 36 12.42 1.18 0.14
C LEU A 36 12.73 1.05 -1.36
N LEU A 37 12.32 2.03 -2.13
CA LEU A 37 12.59 2.09 -3.57
C LEU A 37 13.20 3.43 -3.93
N LYS A 38 14.18 3.40 -4.83
CA LYS A 38 14.84 4.60 -5.30
C LYS A 38 14.10 5.15 -6.51
N PRO A 39 13.54 6.38 -6.43
CA PRO A 39 12.94 7.01 -7.60
C PRO A 39 13.98 7.31 -8.68
N ILE A 40 13.54 7.28 -9.93
CA ILE A 40 14.40 7.57 -11.08
C ILE A 40 14.32 9.04 -11.44
N ASN A 41 13.12 9.64 -11.38
CA ASN A 41 12.84 10.98 -11.89
C ASN A 41 12.70 12.06 -10.81
N HIS A 42 12.80 11.68 -9.54
CA HIS A 42 12.67 12.61 -8.43
C HIS A 42 13.90 12.58 -7.55
N THR A 43 14.42 13.76 -7.21
CA THR A 43 15.59 13.92 -6.36
C THR A 43 15.24 14.48 -4.98
N LYS A 44 14.04 15.02 -4.81
CA LYS A 44 13.56 15.54 -3.54
C LYS A 44 12.03 15.55 -3.53
N TRP A 45 11.44 15.40 -2.34
CA TRP A 45 9.99 15.40 -2.13
C TRP A 45 9.65 15.87 -0.72
N PRO A 46 9.90 17.16 -0.40
CA PRO A 46 9.79 17.64 0.99
C PRO A 46 8.39 17.52 1.58
N LYS A 47 7.34 17.73 0.79
CA LYS A 47 5.96 17.61 1.29
C LYS A 47 5.63 16.16 1.65
N ALA A 48 5.92 15.22 0.76
CA ALA A 48 5.69 13.81 1.01
C ALA A 48 6.57 13.31 2.15
N GLN A 49 7.82 13.76 2.22
CA GLN A 49 8.74 13.41 3.29
C GLN A 49 8.20 13.82 4.66
N ASN A 50 7.52 14.96 4.77
CA ASN A 50 6.89 15.39 6.01
C ASN A 50 5.80 14.43 6.48
N VAL A 51 5.19 13.68 5.55
CA VAL A 51 4.14 12.71 5.88
C VAL A 51 4.74 11.37 6.32
N HIS A 52 5.63 10.78 5.51
CA HIS A 52 6.13 9.42 5.76
C HIS A 52 7.55 9.36 6.33
N GLY A 53 8.28 10.47 6.33
CA GLY A 53 9.60 10.53 6.93
C GLY A 53 10.74 9.92 6.09
N ILE A 54 10.47 9.51 4.85
CA ILE A 54 11.47 8.88 3.98
C ILE A 54 12.15 9.97 3.16
N SER A 55 13.46 10.14 3.37
CA SER A 55 14.25 11.16 2.68
C SER A 55 14.92 10.60 1.43
N PRO A 56 15.41 11.48 0.52
CA PRO A 56 16.24 11.01 -0.60
C PRO A 56 17.47 10.23 -0.16
N MET A 57 18.05 10.59 0.98
CA MET A 57 19.20 9.88 1.54
C MET A 57 18.86 8.45 1.92
N ASP A 58 17.66 8.24 2.47
CA ASP A 58 17.20 6.92 2.92
C ASP A 58 17.11 5.93 1.77
N VAL A 59 16.81 6.39 0.56
CA VAL A 59 16.59 5.51 -0.58
C VAL A 59 17.77 5.47 -1.57
N ARG A 60 18.85 6.17 -1.28
CA ARG A 60 19.99 6.30 -2.21
C ARG A 60 20.59 4.96 -2.65
N ASN A 61 20.55 3.95 -1.79
CA ASN A 61 21.09 2.62 -2.05
C ASN A 61 19.98 1.58 -2.23
N ALA A 62 18.71 2.01 -2.28
CA ALA A 62 17.58 1.11 -2.46
C ALA A 62 17.50 0.66 -3.94
N PRO A 63 16.89 -0.48 -4.22
CA PRO A 63 16.62 -0.87 -5.59
C PRO A 63 15.59 0.08 -6.22
N THR A 64 15.59 0.13 -7.53
CA THR A 64 14.51 0.81 -8.27
C THR A 64 13.33 -0.15 -8.41
N GLN A 65 12.15 0.39 -8.67
CA GLN A 65 10.98 -0.46 -8.93
C GLN A 65 11.22 -1.39 -10.12
N LYS A 66 11.89 -0.89 -11.16
CA LYS A 66 12.22 -1.70 -12.33
C LYS A 66 13.04 -2.93 -11.96
N GLN A 67 14.00 -2.77 -11.04
CA GLN A 67 14.88 -3.88 -10.61
C GLN A 67 14.12 -4.96 -9.87
N ILE A 68 13.02 -4.63 -9.18
CA ILE A 68 12.22 -5.63 -8.44
C ILE A 68 10.88 -5.94 -9.11
N SER A 69 10.66 -5.44 -10.32
CA SER A 69 9.37 -5.60 -11.01
C SER A 69 8.97 -7.06 -11.16
N ASP A 70 9.90 -7.94 -11.53
CA ASP A 70 9.60 -9.37 -11.67
C ASP A 70 9.19 -9.99 -10.34
N LYS A 71 9.81 -9.57 -9.24
CA LYS A 71 9.44 -10.03 -7.90
C LYS A 71 8.04 -9.57 -7.53
N ILE A 72 7.70 -8.32 -7.84
CA ILE A 72 6.35 -7.81 -7.60
C ILE A 72 5.33 -8.64 -8.38
N ARG A 73 5.59 -8.88 -9.66
CA ARG A 73 4.68 -9.67 -10.53
C ARG A 73 4.50 -11.08 -9.97
N GLU A 74 5.57 -11.71 -9.54
CA GLU A 74 5.52 -13.06 -8.96
C GLU A 74 4.64 -13.10 -7.70
N VAL A 75 4.80 -12.12 -6.81
CA VAL A 75 4.09 -12.06 -5.53
C VAL A 75 2.59 -11.85 -5.73
N VAL A 76 2.19 -11.01 -6.69
CA VAL A 76 0.78 -10.68 -6.92
C VAL A 76 0.09 -11.63 -7.89
N LYS A 77 0.84 -12.48 -8.58
CA LYS A 77 0.29 -13.34 -9.63
C LYS A 77 -0.83 -14.22 -9.09
N ASP A 78 -1.96 -14.19 -9.79
CA ASP A 78 -3.14 -15.01 -9.51
C ASP A 78 -3.74 -14.77 -8.11
N THR A 79 -3.49 -13.59 -7.51
CA THR A 79 -4.01 -13.26 -6.19
C THR A 79 -5.12 -12.20 -6.26
N ARG A 80 -5.82 -12.05 -5.13
CA ARG A 80 -6.63 -10.86 -4.86
C ARG A 80 -5.73 -9.87 -4.12
N VAL A 81 -5.50 -8.72 -4.72
CA VAL A 81 -4.71 -7.66 -4.09
C VAL A 81 -5.67 -6.65 -3.45
N VAL A 82 -5.54 -6.45 -2.15
CA VAL A 82 -6.34 -5.47 -1.40
C VAL A 82 -5.46 -4.26 -1.10
N ILE A 83 -5.94 -3.09 -1.49
CA ILE A 83 -5.25 -1.81 -1.30
C ILE A 83 -6.25 -0.84 -0.67
N TYR A 84 -5.81 0.00 0.27
CA TYR A 84 -6.78 0.88 0.93
C TYR A 84 -7.42 1.86 -0.04
N ASN A 85 -6.63 2.59 -0.80
CA ASN A 85 -7.13 3.48 -1.86
C ASN A 85 -6.58 2.99 -3.20
N ALA A 86 -7.16 1.91 -3.73
CA ALA A 86 -6.64 1.22 -4.89
C ALA A 86 -6.43 2.11 -6.13
N PRO A 87 -7.35 3.03 -6.49
CA PRO A 87 -7.10 3.91 -7.63
C PRO A 87 -5.83 4.73 -7.53
N TYR A 88 -5.44 5.11 -6.32
CA TYR A 88 -4.22 5.87 -6.12
C TYR A 88 -2.97 5.01 -6.31
N ASP A 89 -2.83 3.94 -5.53
CA ASP A 89 -1.61 3.11 -5.54
C ASP A 89 -1.44 2.38 -6.88
N SER A 90 -2.55 1.95 -7.49
CA SER A 90 -2.53 1.19 -8.74
C SER A 90 -1.92 1.96 -9.90
N GLN A 91 -2.01 3.29 -9.89
CA GLN A 91 -1.47 4.10 -10.98
C GLN A 91 0.06 3.96 -11.10
N TYR A 92 0.74 3.55 -10.02
CA TYR A 92 2.20 3.40 -9.99
C TYR A 92 2.65 1.95 -10.17
N LEU A 93 1.71 1.00 -10.30
CA LEU A 93 2.02 -0.43 -10.25
C LEU A 93 1.45 -1.19 -11.45
N PRO A 94 2.11 -1.07 -12.63
CA PRO A 94 1.67 -1.85 -13.80
C PRO A 94 1.77 -3.37 -13.54
N GLU A 95 2.60 -3.78 -12.57
CA GLU A 95 2.74 -5.18 -12.17
C GLU A 95 1.43 -5.80 -11.68
N LEU A 96 0.47 -4.99 -11.25
CA LEU A 96 -0.83 -5.48 -10.78
C LEU A 96 -1.67 -6.15 -11.89
N GLU A 97 -1.27 -6.02 -13.15
CA GLU A 97 -1.93 -6.74 -14.25
C GLU A 97 -1.86 -8.26 -14.06
N GLU A 98 -0.87 -8.76 -13.29
CA GLU A 98 -0.72 -10.20 -13.00
C GLU A 98 -1.72 -10.69 -11.94
N ALA A 99 -2.35 -9.80 -11.19
CA ALA A 99 -3.32 -10.18 -10.17
C ALA A 99 -4.64 -10.63 -10.80
N THR A 100 -5.35 -11.52 -10.11
CA THR A 100 -6.69 -11.91 -10.55
C THR A 100 -7.68 -10.76 -10.37
N GLU A 101 -7.56 -10.04 -9.25
CA GLU A 101 -8.39 -8.85 -9.01
C GLU A 101 -7.68 -7.90 -8.05
N VAL A 102 -8.08 -6.63 -8.12
CA VAL A 102 -7.63 -5.60 -7.17
C VAL A 102 -8.88 -5.02 -6.51
N ARG A 103 -8.89 -5.00 -5.18
CA ARG A 103 -10.02 -4.51 -4.39
C ARG A 103 -9.63 -3.25 -3.64
N CYS A 104 -10.54 -2.29 -3.58
CA CYS A 104 -10.35 -1.03 -2.86
C CYS A 104 -11.04 -1.12 -1.49
N ALA A 105 -10.24 -1.26 -0.43
CA ALA A 105 -10.77 -1.41 0.92
C ALA A 105 -11.51 -0.15 1.39
N MET A 106 -11.06 1.03 0.99
CA MET A 106 -11.72 2.30 1.37
C MET A 106 -13.17 2.35 0.88
N ARG A 107 -13.41 1.92 -0.35
CA ARG A 107 -14.77 1.90 -0.92
C ARG A 107 -15.63 0.84 -0.27
N GLU A 108 -15.10 -0.36 -0.07
CA GLU A 108 -15.85 -1.46 0.56
C GLU A 108 -16.10 -1.18 2.03
N PHE A 109 -15.17 -0.54 2.72
CA PHE A 109 -15.41 -0.10 4.09
C PHE A 109 -16.55 0.93 4.16
N ALA A 110 -16.57 1.91 3.25
CA ALA A 110 -17.62 2.92 3.22
C ALA A 110 -19.00 2.29 3.01
N GLU A 111 -19.11 1.29 2.13
CA GLU A 111 -20.37 0.57 1.92
C GLU A 111 -20.78 -0.20 3.18
N TRP A 112 -19.85 -0.90 3.81
CA TRP A 112 -20.10 -1.65 5.04
C TRP A 112 -20.53 -0.74 6.19
N ASN A 113 -19.86 0.43 6.32
CA ASN A 113 -20.09 1.41 7.38
C ASN A 113 -21.24 2.36 7.08
N LYS A 114 -21.81 2.31 5.86
CA LYS A 114 -22.86 3.22 5.38
C LYS A 114 -22.44 4.68 5.53
N SER A 115 -21.22 4.98 5.15
CA SER A 115 -20.61 6.30 5.28
C SER A 115 -20.00 6.76 3.96
N LYS A 116 -19.50 7.99 3.96
CA LYS A 116 -18.61 8.46 2.92
C LYS A 116 -17.26 7.75 3.04
N TRP A 117 -16.36 7.98 2.08
CA TRP A 117 -15.01 7.46 2.13
C TRP A 117 -14.25 8.08 3.31
N LEU A 118 -13.68 7.23 4.14
CA LEU A 118 -12.88 7.63 5.30
C LEU A 118 -11.43 7.23 5.06
N ASN A 119 -10.49 7.99 5.64
CA ASN A 119 -9.09 7.59 5.58
C ASN A 119 -8.85 6.35 6.46
N LEU A 120 -7.69 5.73 6.29
CA LEU A 120 -7.35 4.51 7.01
C LEU A 120 -7.35 4.72 8.53
N THR A 121 -6.85 5.87 9.00
CA THR A 121 -6.82 6.19 10.44
C THR A 121 -8.22 6.14 11.04
N ASN A 122 -9.20 6.75 10.38
CA ASN A 122 -10.58 6.76 10.87
C ASN A 122 -11.23 5.37 10.77
N ALA A 123 -10.95 4.63 9.70
CA ALA A 123 -11.47 3.27 9.56
C ALA A 123 -10.94 2.35 10.67
N THR A 124 -9.67 2.45 11.03
CA THR A 124 -9.09 1.65 12.10
C THR A 124 -9.73 1.96 13.45
N LYS A 125 -10.05 3.22 13.72
CA LYS A 125 -10.75 3.60 14.95
C LYS A 125 -12.12 2.93 15.05
N ILE A 126 -12.84 2.88 13.95
CA ILE A 126 -14.19 2.27 13.92
C ILE A 126 -14.12 0.77 14.17
N VAL A 127 -13.13 0.07 13.61
CA VAL A 127 -13.00 -1.38 13.80
C VAL A 127 -12.25 -1.75 15.10
N GLY A 128 -11.74 -0.77 15.83
CA GLY A 128 -11.06 -1.01 17.11
C GLY A 128 -9.63 -1.53 16.97
N TYR A 129 -8.97 -1.24 15.86
CA TYR A 129 -7.57 -1.64 15.65
C TYR A 129 -6.64 -0.53 16.11
N GLU A 130 -5.77 -0.83 17.07
CA GLU A 130 -4.72 0.08 17.50
C GLU A 130 -3.44 -0.23 16.73
N TRP A 131 -2.79 0.82 16.23
CA TRP A 131 -1.59 0.67 15.43
C TRP A 131 -0.59 1.79 15.70
N GLU A 132 0.67 1.48 15.45
CA GLU A 132 1.76 2.42 15.60
C GLU A 132 2.48 2.57 14.26
N GLY A 133 3.19 3.68 14.09
CA GLY A 133 3.99 3.90 12.88
C GLY A 133 3.17 4.26 11.65
N ALA A 134 2.02 4.91 11.84
CA ALA A 134 1.22 5.42 10.72
C ALA A 134 2.10 6.15 9.70
N HIS A 135 1.72 6.05 8.42
CA HIS A 135 2.42 6.62 7.26
C HIS A 135 3.72 5.91 6.88
N ARG A 136 4.00 4.73 7.44
CA ARG A 136 5.01 3.81 6.93
C ARG A 136 4.29 2.59 6.37
N ALA A 137 4.77 2.11 5.23
CA ALA A 137 4.01 1.13 4.44
C ALA A 137 3.70 -0.17 5.19
N LEU A 138 4.64 -0.71 5.98
CA LEU A 138 4.37 -1.95 6.72
C LEU A 138 3.26 -1.77 7.76
N ALA A 139 3.33 -0.70 8.57
CA ALA A 139 2.32 -0.43 9.58
C ALA A 139 0.95 -0.19 8.94
N ASP A 140 0.92 0.56 7.84
CA ASP A 140 -0.31 0.83 7.11
C ASP A 140 -0.89 -0.44 6.47
N THR A 141 -0.03 -1.34 5.98
CA THR A 141 -0.48 -2.61 5.39
C THR A 141 -1.10 -3.54 6.44
N LEU A 142 -0.52 -3.60 7.62
CA LEU A 142 -1.10 -4.38 8.73
C LEU A 142 -2.44 -3.82 9.17
N ALA A 143 -2.56 -2.49 9.23
CA ALA A 143 -3.82 -1.82 9.54
C ALA A 143 -4.88 -2.07 8.45
N LEU A 144 -4.49 -2.01 7.20
CA LEU A 144 -5.34 -2.32 6.06
C LEU A 144 -5.92 -3.74 6.17
N ARG A 145 -5.08 -4.72 6.46
CA ARG A 145 -5.52 -6.10 6.62
C ARG A 145 -6.55 -6.21 7.75
N ALA A 146 -6.31 -5.55 8.88
CA ALA A 146 -7.24 -5.58 10.01
C ALA A 146 -8.62 -5.01 9.63
N VAL A 147 -8.63 -3.89 8.91
CA VAL A 147 -9.89 -3.28 8.42
C VAL A 147 -10.60 -4.22 7.45
N TRP A 148 -9.87 -4.75 6.47
CA TRP A 148 -10.46 -5.65 5.47
C TRP A 148 -11.06 -6.90 6.11
N LYS A 149 -10.32 -7.56 7.00
CA LYS A 149 -10.81 -8.76 7.68
C LYS A 149 -12.04 -8.47 8.53
N HIS A 150 -12.10 -7.29 9.15
CA HIS A 150 -13.24 -6.90 9.97
C HIS A 150 -14.52 -6.79 9.13
N ILE A 151 -14.45 -6.14 7.98
CA ILE A 151 -15.65 -5.96 7.13
C ILE A 151 -16.04 -7.22 6.37
N GLN A 152 -15.18 -8.23 6.28
CA GLN A 152 -15.50 -9.52 5.69
C GLN A 152 -16.22 -10.47 6.67
N LYS A 153 -16.26 -10.14 7.95
CA LYS A 153 -16.99 -10.95 8.94
C LYS A 153 -18.49 -10.81 8.72
N LYS A 154 -19.16 -11.93 8.76
CA LYS A 154 -20.62 -11.99 8.65
C LYS A 154 -21.27 -12.08 10.03
#